data_54d5289de583781dabc91a7cff37169c
#
_entry.id   54d5289de583781dabc91a7cff37169c
#
_cell.length_a   1.000
_cell.length_b   1.000
_cell.length_c   1.000
_cell.angle_alpha   90.00
_cell.angle_beta   90.00
_cell.angle_gamma   90.00
#
_symmetry.space_group_name_H-M   'P 1'
#
loop_
_entity.id
_entity.type
_entity.pdbx_description
1 polymer ?
#
loop_
_entity_poly.entity_id
_entity_poly.type
_entity_poly.pdbx_seq_one_letter_code
_entity_poly.pdbx_strand_id
1 'polypeptide(L)'
;MCDDVQPTAAEFVSVQTTVEDEPQAERLAAALLDAGLGACVQVSAVRSFYRWKGEVHDDPEQLLTVKTTAAAVPGIKELLTRDHPYEEPELIVQPILDGSPGYLGWVRENTIAPA
;
A
#
# COMPACT_ATOMS: atom_id res chain seq x y z
N MET A 1 -17.50 10.08 25.89
CA MET A 1 -18.24 9.64 24.79
C MET A 1 -17.40 9.11 23.67
N CYS A 2 -17.80 8.04 23.19
CA CYS A 2 -16.97 7.37 22.20
C CYS A 2 -16.98 8.03 20.85
N ASP A 3 -17.97 8.83 20.57
CA ASP A 3 -18.04 9.59 19.34
C ASP A 3 -16.90 10.60 19.21
N ASP A 4 -16.20 10.86 20.33
CA ASP A 4 -15.04 11.74 20.29
C ASP A 4 -13.75 11.02 19.97
N VAL A 5 -13.81 9.71 19.80
CA VAL A 5 -12.59 8.96 19.50
C VAL A 5 -12.09 9.34 18.11
N GLN A 6 -10.93 9.97 18.08
CA GLN A 6 -10.26 10.30 16.85
C GLN A 6 -9.46 9.08 16.38
N PRO A 7 -9.36 8.85 15.08
CA PRO A 7 -8.44 7.84 14.59
C PRO A 7 -7.04 8.15 15.09
N THR A 8 -6.36 7.16 15.60
CA THR A 8 -4.98 7.33 16.04
C THR A 8 -4.15 7.73 14.84
N ALA A 9 -3.45 8.85 14.95
CA ALA A 9 -2.56 9.30 13.90
C ALA A 9 -1.27 8.49 13.97
N ALA A 10 -1.28 7.32 13.36
CA ALA A 10 -0.09 6.48 13.32
C ALA A 10 0.93 7.10 12.37
N GLU A 11 2.17 7.14 12.80
CA GLU A 11 3.27 7.61 11.95
C GLU A 11 3.53 6.59 10.84
N PHE A 12 3.40 5.31 11.15
CA PHE A 12 3.70 4.22 10.23
C PHE A 12 2.44 3.52 9.78
N VAL A 13 2.41 3.13 8.52
CA VAL A 13 1.27 2.46 7.94
C VAL A 13 1.71 1.35 7.01
N SER A 14 0.80 0.41 6.79
CA SER A 14 0.92 -0.61 5.76
C SER A 14 -0.12 -0.27 4.69
N VAL A 15 0.30 -0.17 3.44
CA VAL A 15 -0.60 0.12 2.32
C VAL A 15 -0.65 -1.11 1.43
N GLN A 16 -1.86 -1.53 1.06
CA GLN A 16 -1.96 -2.69 0.18
C GLN A 16 -2.76 -2.38 -1.08
N THR A 17 -2.34 -3.03 -2.15
CA THR A 17 -3.00 -3.01 -3.45
C THR A 17 -2.78 -4.35 -4.12
N THR A 18 -3.57 -4.66 -5.14
CA THR A 18 -3.43 -5.89 -5.91
C THR A 18 -3.24 -5.56 -7.38
N VAL A 19 -2.49 -6.40 -8.06
CA VAL A 19 -2.32 -6.32 -9.52
C VAL A 19 -2.48 -7.73 -10.11
N GLU A 20 -2.54 -7.81 -11.43
CA GLU A 20 -2.89 -9.04 -12.13
C GLU A 20 -1.79 -10.08 -12.12
N ASP A 21 -0.52 -9.68 -12.30
CA ASP A 21 0.57 -10.60 -12.49
C ASP A 21 1.89 -10.10 -11.91
N GLU A 22 2.90 -10.95 -11.92
CA GLU A 22 4.20 -10.61 -11.37
C GLU A 22 4.89 -9.44 -12.08
N PRO A 23 4.90 -9.35 -13.41
CA PRO A 23 5.51 -8.18 -14.05
C PRO A 23 4.90 -6.87 -13.64
N GLN A 24 3.57 -6.81 -13.49
CA GLN A 24 2.90 -5.60 -12.98
C GLN A 24 3.31 -5.30 -11.54
N ALA A 25 3.41 -6.35 -10.71
CA ALA A 25 3.84 -6.17 -9.32
C ALA A 25 5.27 -5.64 -9.25
N GLU A 26 6.17 -6.17 -10.05
CA GLU A 26 7.56 -5.71 -10.09
C GLU A 26 7.67 -4.25 -10.50
N ARG A 27 6.93 -3.86 -11.53
CA ARG A 27 6.94 -2.46 -11.99
C ARG A 27 6.43 -1.51 -10.94
N LEU A 28 5.33 -1.89 -10.28
CA LEU A 28 4.73 -1.04 -9.27
C LEU A 28 5.61 -0.94 -8.02
N ALA A 29 6.18 -2.07 -7.59
CA ALA A 29 7.10 -2.09 -6.46
C ALA A 29 8.32 -1.20 -6.74
N ALA A 30 8.90 -1.32 -7.92
CA ALA A 30 10.05 -0.49 -8.31
C ALA A 30 9.69 0.99 -8.30
N ALA A 31 8.52 1.35 -8.84
CA ALA A 31 8.08 2.74 -8.87
C ALA A 31 7.91 3.31 -7.47
N LEU A 32 7.32 2.53 -6.56
CA LEU A 32 7.11 2.96 -5.17
C LEU A 32 8.45 3.17 -4.45
N LEU A 33 9.39 2.24 -4.62
CA LEU A 33 10.70 2.34 -4.00
C LEU A 33 11.51 3.50 -4.59
N ASP A 34 11.51 3.63 -5.91
CA ASP A 34 12.26 4.70 -6.58
C ASP A 34 11.76 6.09 -6.21
N ALA A 35 10.47 6.23 -5.97
CA ALA A 35 9.88 7.49 -5.55
C ALA A 35 10.06 7.77 -4.06
N GLY A 36 10.63 6.84 -3.29
CA GLY A 36 10.78 7.00 -1.85
C GLY A 36 9.46 6.91 -1.09
N LEU A 37 8.44 6.32 -1.70
CA LEU A 37 7.11 6.23 -1.11
C LEU A 37 6.90 4.96 -0.30
N GLY A 38 7.80 4.01 -0.38
CA GLY A 38 7.76 2.80 0.41
C GLY A 38 9.16 2.40 0.81
N ALA A 39 9.33 1.97 2.04
CA ALA A 39 10.61 1.45 2.52
C ALA A 39 10.77 -0.01 2.12
N CYS A 40 9.68 -0.74 2.11
CA CYS A 40 9.66 -2.17 1.79
C CYS A 40 8.36 -2.47 1.07
N VAL A 41 8.45 -3.22 -0.02
CA VAL A 41 7.27 -3.71 -0.74
C VAL A 41 7.36 -5.23 -0.76
N GLN A 42 6.39 -5.88 -0.15
CA GLN A 42 6.30 -7.34 -0.16
C GLN A 42 5.22 -7.77 -1.13
N VAL A 43 5.48 -8.83 -1.88
CA VAL A 43 4.56 -9.32 -2.90
C VAL A 43 4.22 -10.77 -2.57
N SER A 44 2.92 -11.08 -2.58
CA SER A 44 2.46 -12.44 -2.38
C SER A 44 1.36 -12.78 -3.38
N ALA A 45 1.33 -14.04 -3.80
CA ALA A 45 0.29 -14.53 -4.70
C ALA A 45 -0.98 -14.79 -3.88
N VAL A 46 -2.10 -14.28 -4.36
CA VAL A 46 -3.40 -14.51 -3.74
C VAL A 46 -4.40 -14.96 -4.79
N ARG A 47 -5.50 -15.54 -4.35
CA ARG A 47 -6.64 -15.86 -5.20
C ARG A 47 -7.79 -15.02 -4.72
N SER A 48 -8.35 -14.21 -5.63
CA SER A 48 -9.38 -13.24 -5.29
C SER A 48 -10.71 -13.62 -5.86
N PHE A 49 -11.72 -13.64 -5.02
CA PHE A 49 -13.11 -13.80 -5.43
C PHE A 49 -13.79 -12.46 -5.19
N TYR A 50 -14.34 -11.84 -6.23
CA TYR A 50 -14.86 -10.48 -6.09
C TYR A 50 -15.98 -10.22 -7.07
N ARG A 51 -16.79 -9.20 -6.79
CA ARG A 51 -17.87 -8.77 -7.65
C ARG A 51 -17.46 -7.51 -8.39
N TRP A 52 -17.57 -7.55 -9.69
CA TRP A 52 -17.25 -6.40 -10.55
C TRP A 52 -18.28 -6.33 -11.67
N LYS A 53 -18.94 -5.17 -11.78
CA LYS A 53 -19.97 -4.90 -12.80
C LYS A 53 -21.04 -5.98 -12.84
N GLY A 54 -21.48 -6.41 -11.67
CA GLY A 54 -22.56 -7.39 -11.52
C GLY A 54 -22.15 -8.85 -11.68
N GLU A 55 -20.88 -9.13 -11.97
CA GLU A 55 -20.40 -10.49 -12.14
C GLU A 55 -19.42 -10.86 -11.03
N VAL A 56 -19.42 -12.14 -10.67
CA VAL A 56 -18.47 -12.68 -9.71
C VAL A 56 -17.26 -13.22 -10.47
N HIS A 57 -16.09 -12.78 -10.05
CA HIS A 57 -14.82 -13.18 -10.64
C HIS A 57 -14.03 -14.03 -9.64
N ASP A 58 -13.16 -14.85 -10.17
CA ASP A 58 -12.28 -15.73 -9.40
C ASP A 58 -10.95 -15.73 -10.14
N ASP A 59 -10.03 -14.88 -9.68
CA ASP A 59 -8.79 -14.64 -10.41
C ASP A 59 -7.58 -14.71 -9.51
N PRO A 60 -6.44 -15.19 -10.05
CA PRO A 60 -5.18 -15.01 -9.35
C PRO A 60 -4.78 -13.56 -9.40
N GLU A 61 -4.19 -13.08 -8.30
CA GLU A 61 -3.65 -11.73 -8.22
C GLU A 61 -2.36 -11.73 -7.44
N GLN A 62 -1.62 -10.62 -7.54
CA GLN A 62 -0.45 -10.37 -6.71
C GLN A 62 -0.81 -9.27 -5.74
N LEU A 63 -0.63 -9.54 -4.45
CA LEU A 63 -0.88 -8.57 -3.39
C LEU A 63 0.43 -7.88 -3.04
N LEU A 64 0.45 -6.55 -3.14
CA LEU A 64 1.58 -5.76 -2.68
C LEU A 64 1.25 -5.17 -1.32
N THR A 65 2.17 -5.34 -0.38
CA THR A 65 2.08 -4.75 0.95
C THR A 65 3.26 -3.81 1.12
N VAL A 66 2.96 -2.54 1.28
CA VAL A 66 3.97 -1.47 1.35
C VAL A 66 4.12 -1.02 2.79
N LYS A 67 5.33 -1.16 3.35
CA LYS A 67 5.62 -0.62 4.68
C LYS A 67 6.17 0.78 4.50
N THR A 68 5.51 1.77 5.09
CA THR A 68 5.83 3.16 4.82
C THR A 68 5.37 4.06 5.97
N THR A 69 5.46 5.36 5.75
CA THR A 69 4.96 6.35 6.70
C THR A 69 3.62 6.92 6.23
N ALA A 70 2.84 7.41 7.18
CA ALA A 70 1.56 8.05 6.86
C ALA A 70 1.77 9.26 5.94
N ALA A 71 2.88 9.97 6.09
CA ALA A 71 3.20 11.13 5.25
C ALA A 71 3.35 10.77 3.77
N ALA A 72 3.70 9.52 3.45
CA ALA A 72 3.87 9.09 2.07
C ALA A 72 2.56 8.72 1.39
N VAL A 73 1.47 8.56 2.14
CA VAL A 73 0.19 8.06 1.59
C VAL A 73 -0.36 8.94 0.46
N PRO A 74 -0.39 10.27 0.56
CA PRO A 74 -0.86 11.06 -0.57
C PRO A 74 -0.07 10.82 -1.86
N GLY A 75 1.24 10.68 -1.76
CA GLY A 75 2.09 10.37 -2.91
C GLY A 75 1.80 8.99 -3.49
N ILE A 76 1.53 8.01 -2.62
CA ILE A 76 1.16 6.67 -3.08
C ILE A 76 -0.16 6.72 -3.85
N LYS A 77 -1.14 7.44 -3.34
CA LYS A 77 -2.43 7.58 -4.03
C LYS A 77 -2.25 8.19 -5.41
N GLU A 78 -1.42 9.21 -5.51
CA GLU A 78 -1.12 9.86 -6.78
C GLU A 78 -0.44 8.91 -7.75
N LEU A 79 0.55 8.16 -7.28
CA LEU A 79 1.28 7.20 -8.10
C LEU A 79 0.35 6.10 -8.60
N LEU A 80 -0.51 5.56 -7.75
CA LEU A 80 -1.45 4.52 -8.16
C LEU A 80 -2.47 5.04 -9.17
N THR A 81 -2.93 6.27 -9.02
CA THR A 81 -3.84 6.88 -9.99
C THR A 81 -3.21 6.95 -11.36
N ARG A 82 -1.91 7.25 -11.43
CA ARG A 82 -1.19 7.40 -12.69
C ARG A 82 -0.75 6.06 -13.27
N ASP A 83 -0.23 5.16 -12.43
CA ASP A 83 0.53 4.01 -12.90
C ASP A 83 -0.14 2.65 -12.68
N HIS A 84 -1.21 2.57 -11.90
CA HIS A 84 -1.87 1.30 -11.64
C HIS A 84 -2.66 0.85 -12.87
N PRO A 85 -2.59 -0.44 -13.25
CA PRO A 85 -3.26 -0.91 -14.47
C PRO A 85 -4.77 -1.05 -14.35
N TYR A 86 -5.33 -1.08 -13.14
CA TYR A 86 -6.76 -1.26 -12.96
C TYR A 86 -7.52 0.05 -13.03
N GLU A 87 -8.76 -0.03 -13.52
CA GLU A 87 -9.69 1.09 -13.53
C GLU A 87 -9.99 1.58 -12.11
N GLU A 88 -10.23 0.64 -11.20
CA GLU A 88 -10.50 0.94 -9.80
C GLU A 88 -9.60 0.08 -8.93
N PRO A 89 -8.38 0.53 -8.62
CA PRO A 89 -7.45 -0.28 -7.85
C PRO A 89 -7.82 -0.35 -6.38
N GLU A 90 -7.50 -1.49 -5.76
CA GLU A 90 -7.57 -1.59 -4.31
C GLU A 90 -6.52 -0.65 -3.72
N LEU A 91 -6.92 0.11 -2.73
CA LEU A 91 -6.00 0.88 -1.90
C LEU A 91 -6.52 0.85 -0.48
N ILE A 92 -5.81 0.16 0.38
CA ILE A 92 -6.16 0.07 1.80
C ILE A 92 -4.95 0.54 2.59
N VAL A 93 -5.20 1.43 3.55
CA VAL A 93 -4.17 1.93 4.45
C VAL A 93 -4.52 1.45 5.86
N GLN A 94 -3.58 0.75 6.48
CA GLN A 94 -3.76 0.22 7.82
C GLN A 94 -2.70 0.81 8.74
N PRO A 95 -3.09 1.26 9.95
CA PRO A 95 -2.10 1.79 10.88
C PRO A 95 -1.22 0.67 11.44
N ILE A 96 0.05 0.96 11.61
CA ILE A 96 0.97 0.09 12.35
C ILE A 96 1.06 0.68 13.74
N LEU A 97 0.44 0.01 14.71
CA LEU A 97 0.32 0.56 16.06
C LEU A 97 1.63 0.43 16.85
N ASP A 98 2.41 -0.58 16.57
CA ASP A 98 3.63 -0.85 17.30
C ASP A 98 4.55 -1.71 16.45
N GLY A 99 5.82 -1.68 16.77
CA GLY A 99 6.83 -2.50 16.11
C GLY A 99 8.17 -2.27 16.78
N SER A 100 9.18 -3.03 16.40
CA SER A 100 10.50 -2.84 16.97
C SER A 100 11.05 -1.46 16.58
N PRO A 101 11.66 -0.74 17.53
CA PRO A 101 12.18 0.62 17.24
C PRO A 101 13.19 0.65 16.11
N GLY A 102 14.04 -0.35 16.01
CA GLY A 102 15.03 -0.41 14.95
C GLY A 102 14.39 -0.54 13.57
N TYR A 103 13.38 -1.41 13.44
CA TYR A 103 12.70 -1.60 12.18
C TYR A 103 11.90 -0.37 11.76
N LEU A 104 11.15 0.20 12.71
CA LEU A 104 10.34 1.39 12.42
C LEU A 104 11.23 2.60 12.09
N GLY A 105 12.38 2.74 12.76
CA GLY A 105 13.36 3.74 12.41
C GLY A 105 13.90 3.55 10.99
N TRP A 106 14.14 2.31 10.61
CA TRP A 106 14.58 1.98 9.26
C TRP A 106 13.50 2.35 8.22
N VAL A 107 12.23 2.07 8.51
CA VAL A 107 11.13 2.48 7.64
C VAL A 107 11.13 4.00 7.46
N ARG A 108 11.27 4.74 8.56
CA ARG A 108 11.28 6.21 8.51
C ARG A 108 12.43 6.73 7.66
N GLU A 109 13.64 6.20 7.87
CA GLU A 109 14.84 6.62 7.17
C GLU A 109 14.77 6.35 5.67
N ASN A 110 14.02 5.35 5.26
CA ASN A 110 13.93 4.92 3.86
C ASN A 110 12.64 5.35 3.18
N THR A 111 11.92 6.28 3.77
CA THR A 111 10.72 6.87 3.18
C THR A 111 10.90 8.38 3.12
N ILE A 112 10.73 8.93 1.92
CA ILE A 112 10.88 10.37 1.72
C ILE A 112 9.58 11.04 2.15
N ALA A 113 9.68 11.99 3.09
CA ALA A 113 8.53 12.79 3.46
C ALA A 113 8.23 13.79 2.35
N PRO A 114 6.96 14.01 2.00
CA PRO A 114 6.63 15.05 1.03
C PRO A 114 7.03 16.42 1.55
N ALA A 115 7.48 17.27 0.65
CA ALA A 115 7.87 18.63 0.98
C ALA A 115 6.69 19.46 1.46
#